data_2dd3d573595071ffe13de77a093e1ec0
#
_entry.id   2dd3d573595071ffe13de77a093e1ec0
#
_cell.length_a   1.000
_cell.length_b   1.000
_cell.length_c   1.000
_cell.angle_alpha   90.00
_cell.angle_beta   90.00
_cell.angle_gamma   90.00
#
_symmetry.space_group_name_H-M   'P 1'
#
loop_
_entity.id
_entity.type
_entity.pdbx_description
1 polymer ?
#
loop_
_entity_poly.entity_id
_entity_poly.type
_entity_poly.pdbx_seq_one_letter_code
_entity_poly.pdbx_strand_id
1 'polypeptide(L)'
;MTAPALVAVEDETLEVVAQRMAARGVGSVVVVDAGRPVGILTERDLLRAAAAGAAPSTALVAAWMTAEPDCLDTEATIDEAWAQLGSHGYRHIPVVGPGEDFKGIVSMRDLVTLAQLRPAGEHALVAPPGLKGVVVAETALGDVRGAEGFFHYRQYSAPELAAARSYEDVWQLVFDGELPRTVDDARAFGAEVASARHLPDSLFDLLALIASSSTPMDGLRTAISHLAASTDVPPSLNLEHSLLRADAMRLAASAPTIVGALHRLRSGLAPVAPDDSLGHAANYLYMLTGVRPSPAQARAIEQYLILALDHGFNASTFTARAVTSTGADLGAALCAAIGSLSGPLHGGAVHRALETLDAIGSPARAKEWVREAISQGRTIMGFGHPVYRTADPRSLMLRGVAERLGGPRIELAIEVEVAVEEALAELKPGRELHTNIEWYAAVVMETLGFERDLMAPTFAATRIVGWCAQAMEQAADNRIIRPSARYVGPPPPVPVPSAG
;
A
#
# COMPACT_ATOMS: atom_id res chain seq x y z
N MET A 1 -23.66 14.33 -20.26
CA MET A 1 -25.10 14.17 -19.98
C MET A 1 -25.68 13.16 -20.95
N THR A 2 -26.36 12.14 -20.42
CA THR A 2 -27.07 11.14 -21.23
C THR A 2 -28.51 11.63 -21.47
N ALA A 3 -28.88 11.81 -22.71
CA ALA A 3 -30.24 12.19 -23.11
C ALA A 3 -30.66 11.34 -24.35
N PRO A 4 -31.88 10.77 -24.40
CA PRO A 4 -32.89 10.82 -23.35
C PRO A 4 -32.53 9.86 -22.19
N ALA A 5 -32.55 10.36 -20.95
CA ALA A 5 -32.41 9.54 -19.76
C ALA A 5 -33.67 8.71 -19.52
N LEU A 6 -33.52 7.58 -18.82
CA LEU A 6 -34.66 6.77 -18.40
C LEU A 6 -35.43 7.51 -17.29
N VAL A 7 -36.72 7.61 -17.42
CA VAL A 7 -37.61 8.21 -16.39
C VAL A 7 -38.64 7.21 -15.90
N ALA A 8 -39.08 7.41 -14.67
CA ALA A 8 -40.18 6.68 -14.04
C ALA A 8 -41.14 7.66 -13.34
N VAL A 9 -42.30 7.16 -12.89
CA VAL A 9 -43.24 7.87 -12.00
C VAL A 9 -43.35 7.12 -10.68
N GLU A 10 -43.81 7.82 -9.64
CA GLU A 10 -43.79 7.32 -8.25
C GLU A 10 -44.64 6.08 -8.04
N ASP A 11 -45.74 5.92 -8.80
CA ASP A 11 -46.69 4.83 -8.71
C ASP A 11 -46.37 3.61 -9.61
N GLU A 12 -45.25 3.64 -10.32
CA GLU A 12 -44.73 2.46 -11.02
C GLU A 12 -44.16 1.43 -10.04
N THR A 13 -44.25 0.14 -10.42
CA THR A 13 -43.64 -0.93 -9.61
C THR A 13 -42.15 -1.08 -9.88
N LEU A 14 -41.40 -1.56 -8.87
CA LEU A 14 -39.97 -1.83 -9.00
C LEU A 14 -39.67 -2.83 -10.11
N GLU A 15 -40.56 -3.79 -10.37
CA GLU A 15 -40.41 -4.78 -11.44
C GLU A 15 -40.38 -4.13 -12.82
N VAL A 16 -41.34 -3.25 -13.11
CA VAL A 16 -41.42 -2.54 -14.39
C VAL A 16 -40.20 -1.66 -14.60
N VAL A 17 -39.77 -0.92 -13.59
CA VAL A 17 -38.64 -0.03 -13.67
C VAL A 17 -37.33 -0.81 -13.80
N ALA A 18 -37.14 -1.90 -13.03
CA ALA A 18 -35.98 -2.77 -13.12
C ALA A 18 -35.80 -3.41 -14.51
N GLN A 19 -36.93 -3.88 -15.10
CA GLN A 19 -36.93 -4.42 -16.46
C GLN A 19 -36.46 -3.38 -17.49
N ARG A 20 -36.96 -2.13 -17.37
CA ARG A 20 -36.55 -1.03 -18.26
C ARG A 20 -35.08 -0.64 -18.06
N MET A 21 -34.61 -0.61 -16.82
CA MET A 21 -33.19 -0.35 -16.52
C MET A 21 -32.30 -1.43 -17.14
N ALA A 22 -32.66 -2.71 -16.94
CA ALA A 22 -31.93 -3.84 -17.51
C ALA A 22 -31.92 -3.82 -19.04
N ALA A 23 -33.08 -3.58 -19.67
CA ALA A 23 -33.20 -3.52 -21.13
C ALA A 23 -32.37 -2.40 -21.77
N ARG A 24 -32.13 -1.29 -21.04
CA ARG A 24 -31.31 -0.16 -21.50
C ARG A 24 -29.86 -0.19 -21.00
N GLY A 25 -29.51 -1.14 -20.13
CA GLY A 25 -28.16 -1.24 -19.54
C GLY A 25 -27.79 -0.01 -18.70
N VAL A 26 -28.75 0.58 -17.97
CA VAL A 26 -28.55 1.76 -17.14
C VAL A 26 -28.70 1.44 -15.66
N GLY A 27 -27.83 2.00 -14.82
CA GLY A 27 -27.81 1.77 -13.37
C GLY A 27 -28.68 2.71 -12.56
N SER A 28 -29.43 3.62 -13.21
CA SER A 28 -30.32 4.56 -12.51
C SER A 28 -31.45 5.03 -13.41
N VAL A 29 -32.55 5.48 -12.75
CA VAL A 29 -33.71 6.10 -13.37
C VAL A 29 -34.09 7.34 -12.57
N VAL A 30 -34.45 8.42 -13.22
CA VAL A 30 -34.97 9.62 -12.57
C VAL A 30 -36.48 9.53 -12.46
N VAL A 31 -37.01 9.73 -11.25
CA VAL A 31 -38.46 9.76 -11.01
C VAL A 31 -38.93 11.18 -11.20
N VAL A 32 -39.94 11.35 -12.04
CA VAL A 32 -40.43 12.67 -12.42
C VAL A 32 -41.92 12.80 -12.12
N ASP A 33 -42.32 13.99 -11.65
CA ASP A 33 -43.70 14.42 -11.55
C ASP A 33 -43.87 15.75 -12.30
N ALA A 34 -44.87 15.84 -13.14
CA ALA A 34 -45.14 17.00 -13.98
C ALA A 34 -43.86 17.55 -14.72
N GLY A 35 -42.97 16.66 -15.09
CA GLY A 35 -41.73 16.99 -15.79
C GLY A 35 -40.54 17.45 -14.89
N ARG A 36 -40.73 17.47 -13.58
CA ARG A 36 -39.68 17.81 -12.59
C ARG A 36 -39.13 16.55 -11.91
N PRO A 37 -37.83 16.45 -11.62
CA PRO A 37 -37.28 15.34 -10.85
C PRO A 37 -37.76 15.42 -9.37
N VAL A 38 -38.47 14.38 -8.94
CA VAL A 38 -38.94 14.21 -7.55
C VAL A 38 -38.18 13.10 -6.82
N GLY A 39 -37.45 12.27 -7.57
CA GLY A 39 -36.66 11.18 -7.00
C GLY A 39 -35.62 10.62 -7.96
N ILE A 40 -34.74 9.79 -7.42
CA ILE A 40 -33.82 8.93 -8.19
C ILE A 40 -33.84 7.52 -7.61
N LEU A 41 -33.94 6.52 -8.47
CA LEU A 41 -33.86 5.10 -8.11
C LEU A 41 -32.66 4.48 -8.81
N THR A 42 -31.85 3.73 -8.06
CA THR A 42 -30.62 3.10 -8.53
C THR A 42 -30.64 1.58 -8.36
N GLU A 43 -29.69 0.87 -9.00
CA GLU A 43 -29.49 -0.57 -8.77
C GLU A 43 -29.31 -0.91 -7.27
N ARG A 44 -28.67 0.00 -6.50
CA ARG A 44 -28.48 -0.17 -5.05
C ARG A 44 -29.81 -0.13 -4.30
N ASP A 45 -30.75 0.68 -4.74
CA ASP A 45 -32.08 0.76 -4.13
C ASP A 45 -32.90 -0.47 -4.44
N LEU A 46 -32.81 -1.01 -5.67
CA LEU A 46 -33.40 -2.30 -6.03
C LEU A 46 -32.83 -3.45 -5.19
N LEU A 47 -31.51 -3.45 -4.96
CA LEU A 47 -30.89 -4.44 -4.09
C LEU A 47 -31.34 -4.29 -2.63
N ARG A 48 -31.47 -3.05 -2.14
CA ARG A 48 -31.99 -2.77 -0.78
C ARG A 48 -33.43 -3.25 -0.62
N ALA A 49 -34.27 -3.03 -1.62
CA ALA A 49 -35.65 -3.53 -1.63
C ALA A 49 -35.70 -5.06 -1.60
N ALA A 50 -34.88 -5.71 -2.42
CA ALA A 50 -34.77 -7.17 -2.44
C ALA A 50 -34.28 -7.73 -1.09
N ALA A 51 -33.28 -7.13 -0.48
CA ALA A 51 -32.75 -7.51 0.84
C ALA A 51 -33.79 -7.34 1.96
N ALA A 52 -34.70 -6.36 1.83
CA ALA A 52 -35.82 -6.15 2.75
C ALA A 52 -37.03 -7.07 2.49
N GLY A 53 -36.95 -7.96 1.50
CA GLY A 53 -38.04 -8.88 1.16
C GLY A 53 -39.22 -8.23 0.43
N ALA A 54 -39.03 -7.04 -0.17
CA ALA A 54 -40.08 -6.39 -0.94
C ALA A 54 -40.38 -7.19 -2.21
N ALA A 55 -41.69 -7.40 -2.49
CA ALA A 55 -42.14 -8.04 -3.73
C ALA A 55 -42.06 -7.01 -4.88
N PRO A 56 -41.21 -7.16 -5.90
CA PRO A 56 -41.00 -6.14 -6.92
C PRO A 56 -42.26 -5.81 -7.74
N SER A 57 -43.17 -6.77 -7.89
CA SER A 57 -44.43 -6.63 -8.64
C SER A 57 -45.46 -5.75 -7.96
N THR A 58 -45.31 -5.47 -6.66
CA THR A 58 -46.24 -4.65 -5.86
C THR A 58 -45.58 -3.49 -5.13
N ALA A 59 -44.23 -3.54 -4.95
CA ALA A 59 -43.49 -2.47 -4.33
C ALA A 59 -43.40 -1.28 -5.28
N LEU A 60 -43.83 -0.09 -4.84
CA LEU A 60 -43.82 1.13 -5.65
C LEU A 60 -42.47 1.84 -5.56
N VAL A 61 -42.12 2.51 -6.63
CA VAL A 61 -40.87 3.32 -6.75
C VAL A 61 -40.81 4.35 -5.64
N ALA A 62 -41.87 5.06 -5.32
CA ALA A 62 -41.96 6.07 -4.26
C ALA A 62 -41.41 5.60 -2.90
N ALA A 63 -41.58 4.31 -2.57
CA ALA A 63 -41.15 3.76 -1.28
C ALA A 63 -39.65 3.46 -1.21
N TRP A 64 -38.96 3.42 -2.34
CA TRP A 64 -37.56 2.96 -2.42
C TRP A 64 -36.60 3.94 -3.07
N MET A 65 -37.13 4.95 -3.79
CA MET A 65 -36.30 6.02 -4.38
C MET A 65 -35.67 6.89 -3.29
N THR A 66 -34.60 7.59 -3.66
CA THR A 66 -34.13 8.76 -2.91
C THR A 66 -34.97 9.94 -3.36
N ALA A 67 -35.82 10.48 -2.47
CA ALA A 67 -36.63 11.64 -2.75
C ALA A 67 -35.84 12.94 -2.75
N GLU A 68 -36.30 13.98 -3.45
CA GLU A 68 -35.71 15.31 -3.54
C GLU A 68 -34.20 15.25 -3.87
N PRO A 69 -33.81 14.65 -5.01
CA PRO A 69 -32.41 14.51 -5.37
C PRO A 69 -31.79 15.87 -5.65
N ASP A 70 -30.52 16.03 -5.24
CA ASP A 70 -29.74 17.19 -5.70
C ASP A 70 -29.70 17.20 -7.22
N CYS A 71 -29.91 18.37 -7.83
CA CYS A 71 -29.90 18.57 -9.27
C CYS A 71 -28.78 19.51 -9.68
N LEU A 72 -28.32 19.37 -10.92
CA LEU A 72 -27.45 20.33 -11.59
C LEU A 72 -28.27 21.20 -12.55
N ASP A 73 -27.93 22.47 -12.65
CA ASP A 73 -28.44 23.32 -13.71
C ASP A 73 -27.79 22.97 -15.06
N THR A 74 -28.52 23.19 -16.18
CA THR A 74 -27.98 23.02 -17.53
C THR A 74 -26.76 23.90 -17.82
N GLU A 75 -26.61 25.02 -17.12
CA GLU A 75 -25.46 25.95 -17.23
C GLU A 75 -24.32 25.56 -16.28
N ALA A 76 -24.51 24.55 -15.40
CA ALA A 76 -23.47 24.11 -14.50
C ALA A 76 -22.24 23.61 -15.26
N THR A 77 -21.08 23.98 -14.77
CA THR A 77 -19.80 23.56 -15.30
C THR A 77 -19.50 22.09 -14.96
N ILE A 78 -18.58 21.49 -15.70
CA ILE A 78 -18.12 20.13 -15.40
C ILE A 78 -17.45 20.05 -14.02
N ASP A 79 -16.77 21.13 -13.61
CA ASP A 79 -16.09 21.20 -12.31
C ASP A 79 -17.12 21.24 -11.15
N GLU A 80 -18.23 21.95 -11.31
CA GLU A 80 -19.34 21.94 -10.36
C GLU A 80 -20.01 20.57 -10.30
N ALA A 81 -20.26 19.93 -11.45
CA ALA A 81 -20.77 18.57 -11.49
C ALA A 81 -19.84 17.57 -10.80
N TRP A 82 -18.54 17.72 -11.00
CA TRP A 82 -17.53 16.88 -10.36
C TRP A 82 -17.46 17.09 -8.85
N ALA A 83 -17.48 18.36 -8.41
CA ALA A 83 -17.47 18.72 -7.00
C ALA A 83 -18.69 18.15 -6.27
N GLN A 84 -19.87 18.24 -6.87
CA GLN A 84 -21.14 17.78 -6.27
C GLN A 84 -21.20 16.25 -6.20
N LEU A 85 -20.79 15.53 -7.28
CA LEU A 85 -20.69 14.06 -7.26
C LEU A 85 -19.67 13.56 -6.23
N GLY A 86 -18.52 14.24 -6.12
CA GLY A 86 -17.43 13.85 -5.22
C GLY A 86 -17.71 14.12 -3.74
N SER A 87 -18.29 15.28 -3.40
CA SER A 87 -18.54 15.68 -2.00
C SER A 87 -19.63 14.87 -1.31
N HIS A 88 -20.65 14.42 -2.07
CA HIS A 88 -21.80 13.69 -1.52
C HIS A 88 -21.72 12.18 -1.80
N GLY A 89 -20.71 11.70 -2.55
CA GLY A 89 -20.56 10.28 -2.91
C GLY A 89 -21.62 9.78 -3.89
N TYR A 90 -22.25 10.68 -4.64
CA TYR A 90 -23.23 10.34 -5.67
C TYR A 90 -22.54 9.76 -6.90
N ARG A 91 -23.25 8.88 -7.62
CA ARG A 91 -22.78 8.35 -8.92
C ARG A 91 -23.55 8.95 -10.09
N HIS A 92 -24.71 9.54 -9.82
CA HIS A 92 -25.63 10.10 -10.80
C HIS A 92 -26.29 11.34 -10.22
N ILE A 93 -26.44 12.40 -11.02
CA ILE A 93 -27.14 13.63 -10.66
C ILE A 93 -28.08 14.00 -11.81
N PRO A 94 -29.38 14.26 -11.55
CA PRO A 94 -30.30 14.82 -12.54
C PRO A 94 -29.87 16.22 -12.96
N VAL A 95 -30.15 16.59 -14.22
CA VAL A 95 -29.91 17.93 -14.76
C VAL A 95 -31.25 18.58 -15.08
N VAL A 96 -31.42 19.82 -14.63
CA VAL A 96 -32.64 20.60 -14.81
C VAL A 96 -32.39 21.89 -15.58
N GLY A 97 -33.38 22.33 -16.31
CA GLY A 97 -33.38 23.65 -16.97
C GLY A 97 -33.85 24.78 -16.05
N PRO A 98 -33.90 26.05 -16.54
CA PRO A 98 -34.26 27.22 -15.75
C PRO A 98 -35.66 27.18 -15.09
N GLY A 99 -36.55 26.30 -15.53
CA GLY A 99 -37.86 26.05 -14.92
C GLY A 99 -37.94 24.81 -14.03
N GLU A 100 -36.82 24.27 -13.62
CA GLU A 100 -36.67 22.99 -12.91
C GLU A 100 -37.18 21.76 -13.71
N ASP A 101 -37.36 21.92 -15.01
CA ASP A 101 -37.76 20.85 -15.89
C ASP A 101 -36.59 19.89 -16.17
N PHE A 102 -36.85 18.60 -16.07
CA PHE A 102 -35.82 17.55 -16.25
C PHE A 102 -35.28 17.54 -17.69
N LYS A 103 -33.96 17.59 -17.82
CA LYS A 103 -33.25 17.63 -19.12
C LYS A 103 -32.42 16.37 -19.38
N GLY A 104 -31.95 15.71 -18.32
CA GLY A 104 -31.09 14.54 -18.45
C GLY A 104 -30.41 14.17 -17.17
N ILE A 105 -29.45 13.24 -17.25
CA ILE A 105 -28.68 12.78 -16.10
C ILE A 105 -27.19 12.85 -16.44
N VAL A 106 -26.36 13.23 -15.45
CA VAL A 106 -24.90 13.16 -15.51
C VAL A 106 -24.45 12.05 -14.58
N SER A 107 -23.66 11.14 -15.10
CA SER A 107 -23.02 10.08 -14.31
C SER A 107 -21.52 10.35 -14.13
N MET A 108 -20.92 9.73 -13.10
CA MET A 108 -19.45 9.73 -12.91
C MET A 108 -18.73 9.23 -14.18
N ARG A 109 -19.30 8.26 -14.91
CA ARG A 109 -18.74 7.75 -16.17
C ARG A 109 -18.75 8.80 -17.27
N ASP A 110 -19.80 9.62 -17.37
CA ASP A 110 -19.86 10.72 -18.34
C ASP A 110 -18.73 11.73 -18.10
N LEU A 111 -18.49 12.08 -16.83
CA LEU A 111 -17.42 13.01 -16.45
C LEU A 111 -16.04 12.42 -16.74
N VAL A 112 -15.81 11.14 -16.44
CA VAL A 112 -14.55 10.45 -16.77
C VAL A 112 -14.33 10.41 -18.28
N THR A 113 -15.35 10.09 -19.06
CA THR A 113 -15.25 10.06 -20.53
C THR A 113 -14.94 11.44 -21.11
N LEU A 114 -15.60 12.49 -20.60
CA LEU A 114 -15.33 13.86 -21.03
C LEU A 114 -13.92 14.32 -20.64
N ALA A 115 -13.41 13.91 -19.49
CA ALA A 115 -12.05 14.18 -19.06
C ALA A 115 -10.99 13.54 -19.99
N GLN A 116 -11.29 12.36 -20.56
CA GLN A 116 -10.42 11.67 -21.51
C GLN A 116 -10.42 12.32 -22.92
N LEU A 117 -11.46 13.07 -23.26
CA LEU A 117 -11.62 13.68 -24.58
C LEU A 117 -11.07 15.12 -24.68
N ARG A 118 -10.59 15.72 -23.58
CA ARG A 118 -10.10 17.12 -23.57
C ARG A 118 -8.59 17.21 -23.78
N PRO A 119 -8.10 18.19 -24.57
CA PRO A 119 -6.66 18.48 -24.62
C PRO A 119 -6.16 18.89 -23.24
N ALA A 120 -5.00 18.39 -22.84
CA ALA A 120 -4.35 18.68 -21.58
C ALA A 120 -3.96 20.18 -21.49
N GLY A 121 -4.86 21.05 -21.08
CA GLY A 121 -4.58 22.48 -20.97
C GLY A 121 -5.48 23.28 -20.04
N GLU A 122 -6.78 23.10 -20.10
CA GLU A 122 -7.69 24.01 -19.38
C GLU A 122 -8.53 23.39 -18.25
N HIS A 123 -8.66 22.06 -18.17
CA HIS A 123 -9.43 21.40 -17.11
C HIS A 123 -8.85 20.03 -16.74
N ALA A 124 -7.59 20.01 -16.28
CA ALA A 124 -7.02 18.77 -15.71
C ALA A 124 -7.81 18.39 -14.44
N LEU A 125 -8.20 17.12 -14.32
CA LEU A 125 -8.76 16.57 -13.08
C LEU A 125 -7.78 16.84 -11.93
N VAL A 126 -8.22 17.56 -10.91
CA VAL A 126 -7.42 17.80 -9.73
C VAL A 126 -7.56 16.59 -8.81
N ALA A 127 -6.50 15.79 -8.72
CA ALA A 127 -6.47 14.69 -7.79
C ALA A 127 -6.51 15.21 -6.34
N PRO A 128 -7.17 14.48 -5.43
CA PRO A 128 -7.16 14.84 -4.01
C PRO A 128 -5.72 14.85 -3.46
N PRO A 129 -5.44 15.65 -2.41
CA PRO A 129 -4.12 15.69 -1.80
C PRO A 129 -3.60 14.30 -1.44
N GLY A 130 -2.35 14.02 -1.82
CA GLY A 130 -1.73 12.71 -1.60
C GLY A 130 -2.31 11.58 -2.46
N LEU A 131 -3.04 11.87 -3.54
CA LEU A 131 -3.69 10.89 -4.44
C LEU A 131 -4.65 9.92 -3.73
N LYS A 132 -5.21 10.31 -2.58
CA LYS A 132 -6.05 9.44 -1.78
C LYS A 132 -7.28 8.98 -2.56
N GLY A 133 -7.42 7.63 -2.72
CA GLY A 133 -8.53 7.01 -3.46
C GLY A 133 -8.38 7.05 -4.98
N VAL A 134 -7.25 7.52 -5.51
CA VAL A 134 -6.93 7.49 -6.95
C VAL A 134 -6.26 6.17 -7.30
N VAL A 135 -6.86 5.39 -8.18
CA VAL A 135 -6.25 4.17 -8.74
C VAL A 135 -5.37 4.59 -9.90
N VAL A 136 -4.07 4.34 -9.81
CA VAL A 136 -3.07 4.72 -10.83
C VAL A 136 -2.48 3.51 -11.57
N ALA A 137 -2.71 2.30 -11.07
CA ALA A 137 -2.32 1.06 -11.70
C ALA A 137 -3.22 -0.09 -11.25
N GLU A 138 -3.34 -1.12 -12.07
CA GLU A 138 -3.90 -2.41 -11.68
C GLU A 138 -2.77 -3.29 -11.15
N THR A 139 -3.11 -4.24 -10.26
CA THR A 139 -2.16 -5.20 -9.71
C THR A 139 -2.82 -6.53 -9.41
N ALA A 140 -2.13 -7.62 -9.74
CA ALA A 140 -2.49 -8.97 -9.35
C ALA A 140 -1.65 -9.48 -8.15
N LEU A 141 -0.76 -8.63 -7.59
CA LEU A 141 0.13 -9.04 -6.49
C LEU A 141 -0.56 -9.10 -5.14
N GLY A 142 -1.48 -8.20 -4.87
CA GLY A 142 -2.21 -8.20 -3.61
C GLY A 142 -2.92 -6.89 -3.33
N ASP A 143 -3.73 -6.91 -2.29
CA ASP A 143 -4.56 -5.78 -1.86
C ASP A 143 -4.59 -5.67 -0.33
N VAL A 144 -4.89 -4.48 0.17
CA VAL A 144 -5.05 -4.18 1.58
C VAL A 144 -6.47 -3.66 1.83
N ARG A 145 -7.30 -4.47 2.46
CA ARG A 145 -8.69 -4.18 2.81
C ARG A 145 -8.79 -3.69 4.24
N GLY A 146 -8.46 -2.42 4.43
CA GLY A 146 -8.30 -1.84 5.77
C GLY A 146 -9.55 -1.87 6.64
N ALA A 147 -10.76 -1.82 6.07
CA ALA A 147 -12.01 -1.94 6.81
C ALA A 147 -12.27 -3.37 7.31
N GLU A 148 -11.72 -4.37 6.61
CA GLU A 148 -11.88 -5.79 6.93
C GLU A 148 -10.73 -6.31 7.81
N GLY A 149 -9.68 -5.52 8.04
CA GLY A 149 -8.46 -5.98 8.72
C GLY A 149 -7.76 -7.10 7.96
N PHE A 150 -7.76 -7.03 6.63
CA PHE A 150 -7.29 -8.12 5.76
C PHE A 150 -6.30 -7.59 4.73
N PHE A 151 -5.26 -8.38 4.45
CA PHE A 151 -4.39 -8.19 3.28
C PHE A 151 -3.91 -9.56 2.76
N HIS A 152 -3.52 -9.60 1.51
CA HIS A 152 -3.21 -10.84 0.83
C HIS A 152 -2.09 -10.68 -0.20
N TYR A 153 -1.43 -11.77 -0.50
CA TYR A 153 -0.52 -11.92 -1.65
C TYR A 153 -1.18 -12.88 -2.63
N ARG A 154 -1.35 -12.44 -3.87
CA ARG A 154 -2.15 -13.15 -4.87
C ARG A 154 -3.53 -13.49 -4.26
N GLN A 155 -3.93 -14.75 -4.27
CA GLN A 155 -5.21 -15.23 -3.72
C GLN A 155 -5.14 -15.68 -2.26
N TYR A 156 -4.00 -15.55 -1.57
CA TYR A 156 -3.80 -16.11 -0.23
C TYR A 156 -3.68 -15.02 0.83
N SER A 157 -4.29 -15.25 1.99
CA SER A 157 -4.11 -14.41 3.19
C SER A 157 -2.62 -14.35 3.57
N ALA A 158 -2.05 -13.17 3.69
CA ALA A 158 -0.65 -13.02 4.04
C ALA A 158 -0.31 -13.52 5.46
N PRO A 159 -1.16 -13.32 6.50
CA PRO A 159 -0.97 -13.97 7.79
C PRO A 159 -1.00 -15.50 7.73
N GLU A 160 -1.87 -16.10 6.92
CA GLU A 160 -1.91 -17.56 6.76
C GLU A 160 -0.67 -18.08 6.03
N LEU A 161 -0.19 -17.37 5.01
CA LEU A 161 1.10 -17.68 4.38
C LEU A 161 2.24 -17.61 5.41
N ALA A 162 2.30 -16.55 6.22
CA ALA A 162 3.31 -16.40 7.25
C ALA A 162 3.21 -17.49 8.34
N ALA A 163 2.03 -18.04 8.59
CA ALA A 163 1.84 -19.15 9.52
C ALA A 163 2.31 -20.50 8.94
N ALA A 164 2.08 -20.75 7.63
CA ALA A 164 2.13 -22.08 7.05
C ALA A 164 3.28 -22.31 6.05
N ARG A 165 3.92 -21.25 5.54
CA ARG A 165 4.90 -21.33 4.44
C ARG A 165 6.26 -20.78 4.84
N SER A 166 7.30 -21.13 4.08
CA SER A 166 8.62 -20.52 4.14
C SER A 166 8.61 -19.15 3.44
N TYR A 167 9.63 -18.35 3.70
CA TYR A 167 9.81 -17.07 3.01
C TYR A 167 10.01 -17.26 1.50
N GLU A 168 10.78 -18.29 1.12
CA GLU A 168 11.04 -18.65 -0.27
C GLU A 168 9.76 -19.08 -1.01
N ASP A 169 8.86 -19.84 -0.35
CA ASP A 169 7.56 -20.21 -0.95
C ASP A 169 6.72 -18.97 -1.28
N VAL A 170 6.69 -17.99 -0.36
CA VAL A 170 5.95 -16.75 -0.56
C VAL A 170 6.64 -15.85 -1.59
N TRP A 171 7.95 -15.85 -1.62
CA TRP A 171 8.71 -15.15 -2.66
C TRP A 171 8.39 -15.72 -4.04
N GLN A 172 8.42 -17.06 -4.20
CA GLN A 172 8.01 -17.72 -5.45
C GLN A 172 6.57 -17.32 -5.84
N LEU A 173 5.64 -17.31 -4.89
CA LEU A 173 4.25 -16.91 -5.14
C LEU A 173 4.16 -15.51 -5.74
N VAL A 174 4.88 -14.52 -5.20
CA VAL A 174 4.78 -13.13 -5.69
C VAL A 174 5.52 -12.93 -7.01
N PHE A 175 6.60 -13.67 -7.27
CA PHE A 175 7.37 -13.60 -8.52
C PHE A 175 6.68 -14.37 -9.66
N ASP A 176 6.35 -15.63 -9.41
CA ASP A 176 5.93 -16.57 -10.44
C ASP A 176 4.40 -16.80 -10.45
N GLY A 177 3.67 -16.25 -9.47
CA GLY A 177 2.20 -16.29 -9.41
C GLY A 177 1.62 -17.52 -8.70
N GLU A 178 2.44 -18.53 -8.39
CA GLU A 178 2.02 -19.79 -7.79
C GLU A 178 2.95 -20.21 -6.64
N LEU A 179 2.37 -20.83 -5.62
CA LEU A 179 3.15 -21.53 -4.59
C LEU A 179 3.82 -22.78 -5.19
N PRO A 180 4.98 -23.23 -4.65
CA PRO A 180 5.59 -24.47 -5.08
C PRO A 180 4.59 -25.63 -4.94
N ARG A 181 4.47 -26.44 -5.99
CA ARG A 181 3.53 -27.56 -6.06
C ARG A 181 4.06 -28.82 -5.40
N THR A 182 5.39 -28.96 -5.40
CA THR A 182 6.09 -30.11 -4.82
C THR A 182 7.22 -29.65 -3.91
N VAL A 183 7.74 -30.57 -3.09
CA VAL A 183 8.94 -30.33 -2.27
C VAL A 183 10.17 -30.06 -3.15
N ASP A 184 10.22 -30.66 -4.32
CA ASP A 184 11.34 -30.46 -5.25
C ASP A 184 11.27 -29.08 -5.91
N ASP A 185 10.07 -28.57 -6.25
CA ASP A 185 9.89 -27.18 -6.72
C ASP A 185 10.35 -26.18 -5.65
N ALA A 186 9.91 -26.36 -4.39
CA ALA A 186 10.33 -25.50 -3.28
C ALA A 186 11.85 -25.54 -3.07
N ARG A 187 12.46 -26.71 -3.17
CA ARG A 187 13.91 -26.89 -3.06
C ARG A 187 14.66 -26.20 -4.21
N ALA A 188 14.14 -26.32 -5.43
CA ALA A 188 14.75 -25.70 -6.60
C ALA A 188 14.73 -24.17 -6.49
N PHE A 189 13.59 -23.57 -6.12
CA PHE A 189 13.50 -22.13 -5.89
C PHE A 189 14.38 -21.68 -4.72
N GLY A 190 14.40 -22.41 -3.61
CA GLY A 190 15.29 -22.14 -2.47
C GLY A 190 16.77 -22.16 -2.86
N ALA A 191 17.18 -23.10 -3.73
CA ALA A 191 18.55 -23.14 -4.25
C ALA A 191 18.87 -21.96 -5.19
N GLU A 192 17.91 -21.51 -6.00
CA GLU A 192 18.04 -20.30 -6.82
C GLU A 192 18.28 -19.06 -5.93
N VAL A 193 17.46 -18.88 -4.88
CA VAL A 193 17.62 -17.81 -3.90
C VAL A 193 18.99 -17.92 -3.19
N ALA A 194 19.40 -19.11 -2.76
CA ALA A 194 20.67 -19.31 -2.07
C ALA A 194 21.86 -18.91 -2.96
N SER A 195 21.86 -19.34 -4.22
CA SER A 195 22.91 -18.97 -5.19
C SER A 195 22.97 -17.45 -5.43
N ALA A 196 21.82 -16.76 -5.45
CA ALA A 196 21.73 -15.35 -5.72
C ALA A 196 22.13 -14.43 -4.54
N ARG A 197 22.36 -14.97 -3.33
CA ARG A 197 22.79 -14.21 -2.14
C ARG A 197 24.25 -13.78 -2.18
N HIS A 198 25.08 -14.44 -2.99
CA HIS A 198 26.51 -14.20 -3.03
C HIS A 198 26.82 -12.88 -3.73
N LEU A 199 27.59 -12.02 -3.05
CA LEU A 199 28.01 -10.73 -3.59
C LEU A 199 29.34 -10.90 -4.35
N PRO A 200 29.54 -10.14 -5.44
CA PRO A 200 30.84 -10.08 -6.08
C PRO A 200 31.89 -9.43 -5.15
N ASP A 201 33.13 -9.88 -5.23
CA ASP A 201 34.24 -9.38 -4.38
C ASP A 201 34.37 -7.85 -4.46
N SER A 202 34.23 -7.28 -5.65
CA SER A 202 34.27 -5.83 -5.87
C SER A 202 33.27 -5.02 -5.07
N LEU A 203 32.12 -5.64 -4.70
CA LEU A 203 31.11 -4.98 -3.87
C LEU A 203 31.57 -4.91 -2.40
N PHE A 204 32.32 -5.88 -1.90
CA PHE A 204 32.89 -5.82 -0.54
C PHE A 204 33.85 -4.68 -0.34
N ASP A 205 34.63 -4.32 -1.37
CA ASP A 205 35.54 -3.15 -1.32
C ASP A 205 34.73 -1.84 -1.16
N LEU A 206 33.64 -1.72 -1.89
CA LEU A 206 32.73 -0.59 -1.74
C LEU A 206 32.07 -0.58 -0.35
N LEU A 207 31.56 -1.74 0.13
CA LEU A 207 30.90 -1.84 1.44
C LEU A 207 31.87 -1.44 2.56
N ALA A 208 33.15 -1.83 2.49
CA ALA A 208 34.18 -1.42 3.44
C ALA A 208 34.38 0.11 3.44
N LEU A 209 34.35 0.74 2.26
CA LEU A 209 34.53 2.18 2.12
C LEU A 209 33.33 2.96 2.71
N ILE A 210 32.12 2.53 2.44
CA ILE A 210 30.91 3.29 2.82
C ILE A 210 30.40 2.95 4.24
N ALA A 211 30.77 1.81 4.82
CA ALA A 211 30.28 1.36 6.10
C ALA A 211 30.53 2.36 7.24
N SER A 212 31.67 3.03 7.27
CA SER A 212 32.02 4.00 8.32
C SER A 212 31.41 5.39 8.13
N SER A 213 30.94 5.72 6.91
CA SER A 213 30.48 7.05 6.51
C SER A 213 28.99 7.15 6.19
N SER A 214 28.27 6.03 6.20
CA SER A 214 26.84 5.98 5.88
C SER A 214 26.03 5.24 6.94
N THR A 215 24.72 5.55 7.00
CA THR A 215 23.76 4.70 7.73
C THR A 215 23.59 3.37 7.00
N PRO A 216 23.17 2.27 7.67
CA PRO A 216 22.90 1.01 6.97
C PRO A 216 21.87 1.14 5.83
N MET A 217 20.90 2.05 5.95
CA MET A 217 19.91 2.31 4.90
C MET A 217 20.53 3.02 3.68
N ASP A 218 21.36 4.04 3.91
CA ASP A 218 22.06 4.75 2.82
C ASP A 218 23.09 3.84 2.15
N GLY A 219 23.78 3.02 2.96
CA GLY A 219 24.70 2.01 2.48
C GLY A 219 24.01 0.97 1.59
N LEU A 220 22.83 0.47 2.00
CA LEU A 220 22.03 -0.45 1.19
C LEU A 220 21.65 0.18 -0.16
N ARG A 221 21.16 1.42 -0.17
CA ARG A 221 20.79 2.14 -1.40
C ARG A 221 21.98 2.29 -2.34
N THR A 222 23.14 2.67 -1.81
CA THR A 222 24.39 2.84 -2.57
C THR A 222 24.86 1.50 -3.13
N ALA A 223 24.83 0.45 -2.33
CA ALA A 223 25.27 -0.89 -2.74
C ALA A 223 24.35 -1.49 -3.83
N ILE A 224 23.02 -1.34 -3.72
CA ILE A 224 22.07 -1.79 -4.76
C ILE A 224 22.34 -1.06 -6.09
N SER A 225 22.59 0.27 -6.05
CA SER A 225 22.93 1.03 -7.25
C SER A 225 24.23 0.53 -7.90
N HIS A 226 25.25 0.30 -7.09
CA HIS A 226 26.54 -0.22 -7.60
C HIS A 226 26.40 -1.65 -8.13
N LEU A 227 25.69 -2.51 -7.41
CA LEU A 227 25.47 -3.91 -7.84
C LEU A 227 24.76 -3.96 -9.20
N ALA A 228 23.71 -3.17 -9.37
CA ALA A 228 22.99 -3.10 -10.65
C ALA A 228 23.91 -2.62 -11.78
N ALA A 229 24.67 -1.55 -11.56
CA ALA A 229 25.60 -1.01 -12.55
C ALA A 229 26.76 -1.96 -12.88
N SER A 230 27.36 -2.60 -11.87
CA SER A 230 28.53 -3.50 -12.05
C SER A 230 28.15 -4.87 -12.64
N THR A 231 26.87 -5.22 -12.64
CA THR A 231 26.34 -6.45 -13.26
C THR A 231 25.55 -6.16 -14.54
N ASP A 232 25.69 -4.94 -15.09
CA ASP A 232 25.09 -4.51 -16.35
C ASP A 232 23.58 -4.78 -16.43
N VAL A 233 22.83 -4.49 -15.34
CA VAL A 233 21.36 -4.63 -15.34
C VAL A 233 20.78 -3.72 -16.45
N PRO A 234 20.11 -4.28 -17.46
CA PRO A 234 19.64 -3.51 -18.61
C PRO A 234 18.38 -2.71 -18.28
N PRO A 235 18.03 -1.69 -19.10
CA PRO A 235 16.73 -1.04 -19.05
C PRO A 235 15.58 -2.06 -19.15
N SER A 236 14.50 -1.85 -18.40
CA SER A 236 13.36 -2.77 -18.33
C SER A 236 12.45 -2.69 -19.58
N LEU A 237 12.62 -1.67 -20.43
CA LEU A 237 11.79 -1.46 -21.61
C LEU A 237 12.02 -2.56 -22.66
N ASN A 238 10.96 -3.30 -22.98
CA ASN A 238 11.00 -4.44 -23.92
C ASN A 238 11.98 -5.56 -23.51
N LEU A 239 12.36 -5.62 -22.23
CA LEU A 239 13.23 -6.68 -21.75
C LEU A 239 12.41 -7.98 -21.58
N GLU A 240 13.01 -9.10 -21.99
CA GLU A 240 12.41 -10.43 -21.77
C GLU A 240 12.16 -10.66 -20.28
N HIS A 241 10.96 -11.15 -19.94
CA HIS A 241 10.53 -11.36 -18.55
C HIS A 241 11.51 -12.22 -17.76
N SER A 242 12.07 -13.27 -18.37
CA SER A 242 13.06 -14.16 -17.74
C SER A 242 14.33 -13.44 -17.32
N LEU A 243 14.81 -12.48 -18.11
CA LEU A 243 16.00 -11.67 -17.78
C LEU A 243 15.69 -10.70 -16.67
N LEU A 244 14.56 -10.00 -16.73
CA LEU A 244 14.12 -9.09 -15.67
C LEU A 244 13.92 -9.84 -14.35
N ARG A 245 13.34 -11.06 -14.37
CA ARG A 245 13.17 -11.92 -13.20
C ARG A 245 14.50 -12.35 -12.61
N ALA A 246 15.49 -12.68 -13.44
CA ALA A 246 16.83 -13.06 -12.98
C ALA A 246 17.53 -11.88 -12.28
N ASP A 247 17.44 -10.67 -12.83
CA ASP A 247 17.97 -9.46 -12.21
C ASP A 247 17.23 -9.14 -10.89
N ALA A 248 15.91 -9.30 -10.87
CA ALA A 248 15.08 -9.15 -9.67
C ALA A 248 15.50 -10.13 -8.57
N MET A 249 15.71 -11.40 -8.91
CA MET A 249 16.19 -12.42 -7.99
C MET A 249 17.54 -12.05 -7.40
N ARG A 250 18.50 -11.67 -8.23
CA ARG A 250 19.84 -11.28 -7.81
C ARG A 250 19.83 -10.08 -6.87
N LEU A 251 19.17 -9.00 -7.25
CA LEU A 251 19.12 -7.77 -6.44
C LEU A 251 18.40 -7.98 -5.12
N ALA A 252 17.28 -8.73 -5.14
CA ALA A 252 16.53 -9.02 -3.92
C ALA A 252 17.27 -9.96 -2.97
N ALA A 253 17.86 -11.03 -3.46
CA ALA A 253 18.60 -11.98 -2.64
C ALA A 253 19.89 -11.39 -2.03
N SER A 254 20.51 -10.43 -2.71
CA SER A 254 21.72 -9.74 -2.24
C SER A 254 21.45 -8.78 -1.08
N ALA A 255 20.23 -8.24 -0.93
CA ALA A 255 19.95 -7.17 0.00
C ALA A 255 20.25 -7.51 1.48
N PRO A 256 19.84 -8.68 2.03
CA PRO A 256 20.21 -9.07 3.39
C PRO A 256 21.71 -9.28 3.57
N THR A 257 22.43 -9.78 2.54
CA THR A 257 23.89 -9.94 2.58
C THR A 257 24.57 -8.58 2.67
N ILE A 258 24.09 -7.59 1.90
CA ILE A 258 24.58 -6.20 1.95
C ILE A 258 24.36 -5.61 3.34
N VAL A 259 23.14 -5.73 3.91
CA VAL A 259 22.82 -5.19 5.24
C VAL A 259 23.69 -5.85 6.32
N GLY A 260 23.83 -7.19 6.27
CA GLY A 260 24.68 -7.94 7.19
C GLY A 260 26.15 -7.54 7.11
N ALA A 261 26.68 -7.37 5.91
CA ALA A 261 28.06 -6.93 5.70
C ALA A 261 28.30 -5.49 6.21
N LEU A 262 27.39 -4.56 5.90
CA LEU A 262 27.48 -3.18 6.38
C LEU A 262 27.44 -3.10 7.91
N HIS A 263 26.54 -3.83 8.55
CA HIS A 263 26.45 -3.88 10.02
C HIS A 263 27.75 -4.36 10.64
N ARG A 264 28.28 -5.48 10.17
CA ARG A 264 29.51 -6.06 10.72
C ARG A 264 30.72 -5.16 10.51
N LEU A 265 30.86 -4.60 9.31
CA LEU A 265 31.95 -3.65 8.99
C LEU A 265 31.87 -2.40 9.88
N ARG A 266 30.67 -1.85 10.13
CA ARG A 266 30.49 -0.72 11.06
C ARG A 266 30.90 -1.07 12.49
N SER A 267 30.69 -2.32 12.90
CA SER A 267 31.10 -2.84 14.21
C SER A 267 32.57 -3.29 14.26
N GLY A 268 33.35 -3.07 13.20
CA GLY A 268 34.76 -3.50 13.11
C GLY A 268 34.93 -5.01 12.93
N LEU A 269 33.90 -5.71 12.52
CA LEU A 269 33.91 -7.16 12.31
C LEU A 269 33.97 -7.49 10.81
N ALA A 270 34.58 -8.61 10.46
CA ALA A 270 34.56 -9.12 9.09
C ALA A 270 33.14 -9.56 8.70
N PRO A 271 32.69 -9.28 7.44
CA PRO A 271 31.48 -9.84 6.90
C PRO A 271 31.43 -11.38 7.01
N VAL A 272 30.25 -11.93 7.20
CA VAL A 272 30.00 -13.38 7.19
C VAL A 272 29.42 -13.75 5.84
N ALA A 273 30.03 -14.72 5.17
CA ALA A 273 29.53 -15.22 3.91
C ALA A 273 28.17 -15.96 4.10
N PRO A 274 27.27 -15.91 3.11
CA PRO A 274 26.05 -16.69 3.13
C PRO A 274 26.35 -18.19 3.31
N ASP A 275 25.45 -18.88 4.02
CA ASP A 275 25.44 -20.33 4.19
C ASP A 275 24.28 -20.91 3.38
N ASP A 276 24.57 -21.59 2.27
CA ASP A 276 23.58 -22.11 1.33
C ASP A 276 22.70 -23.23 1.92
N SER A 277 23.11 -23.79 3.06
CA SER A 277 22.31 -24.78 3.80
C SER A 277 21.18 -24.18 4.63
N LEU A 278 21.17 -22.84 4.78
CA LEU A 278 20.15 -22.10 5.55
C LEU A 278 19.11 -21.47 4.62
N GLY A 279 17.84 -21.49 5.04
CA GLY A 279 16.80 -20.69 4.42
C GLY A 279 17.12 -19.19 4.54
N HIS A 280 16.49 -18.37 3.70
CA HIS A 280 16.83 -16.96 3.54
C HIS A 280 16.79 -16.16 4.86
N ALA A 281 15.73 -16.34 5.64
CA ALA A 281 15.55 -15.68 6.92
C ALA A 281 16.59 -16.12 7.97
N ALA A 282 16.84 -17.42 8.08
CA ALA A 282 17.86 -17.97 8.97
C ALA A 282 19.26 -17.52 8.58
N ASN A 283 19.55 -17.49 7.27
CA ASN A 283 20.83 -17.02 6.73
C ASN A 283 21.06 -15.53 7.02
N TYR A 284 20.01 -14.71 6.95
CA TYR A 284 20.11 -13.30 7.31
C TYR A 284 20.55 -13.11 8.77
N LEU A 285 19.92 -13.80 9.73
CA LEU A 285 20.35 -13.76 11.14
C LEU A 285 21.80 -14.25 11.31
N TYR A 286 22.14 -15.33 10.60
CA TYR A 286 23.51 -15.86 10.62
C TYR A 286 24.55 -14.83 10.14
N MET A 287 24.28 -14.16 9.03
CA MET A 287 25.18 -13.14 8.50
C MET A 287 25.33 -11.92 9.41
N LEU A 288 24.27 -11.54 10.12
CA LEU A 288 24.32 -10.44 11.10
C LEU A 288 25.16 -10.81 12.33
N THR A 289 24.88 -11.95 12.93
CA THR A 289 25.42 -12.34 14.25
C THR A 289 26.71 -13.15 14.17
N GLY A 290 26.94 -13.84 13.06
CA GLY A 290 27.99 -14.85 12.91
C GLY A 290 27.65 -16.19 13.57
N VAL A 291 26.45 -16.33 14.12
CA VAL A 291 25.98 -17.54 14.83
C VAL A 291 24.72 -18.08 14.16
N ARG A 292 24.66 -19.39 13.93
CA ARG A 292 23.46 -20.02 13.37
C ARG A 292 22.28 -19.86 14.36
N PRO A 293 21.16 -19.29 13.93
CA PRO A 293 20.00 -19.11 14.78
C PRO A 293 19.34 -20.44 15.16
N SER A 294 18.68 -20.47 16.31
CA SER A 294 17.78 -21.57 16.64
C SER A 294 16.59 -21.62 15.66
N PRO A 295 15.92 -22.77 15.52
CA PRO A 295 14.71 -22.86 14.69
C PRO A 295 13.62 -21.85 15.06
N ALA A 296 13.46 -21.54 16.35
CA ALA A 296 12.50 -20.56 16.85
C ALA A 296 12.85 -19.13 16.41
N GLN A 297 14.12 -18.74 16.51
CA GLN A 297 14.61 -17.43 16.05
C GLN A 297 14.48 -17.28 14.54
N ALA A 298 14.88 -18.32 13.79
CA ALA A 298 14.76 -18.34 12.34
C ALA A 298 13.28 -18.17 11.91
N ARG A 299 12.37 -18.92 12.55
CA ARG A 299 10.94 -18.84 12.24
C ARG A 299 10.34 -17.48 12.62
N ALA A 300 10.75 -16.88 13.73
CA ALA A 300 10.25 -15.58 14.15
C ALA A 300 10.60 -14.48 13.15
N ILE A 301 11.86 -14.39 12.71
CA ILE A 301 12.24 -13.40 11.69
C ILE A 301 11.59 -13.71 10.34
N GLU A 302 11.48 -14.98 9.95
CA GLU A 302 10.84 -15.40 8.71
C GLU A 302 9.38 -14.91 8.64
N GLN A 303 8.61 -15.09 9.71
CA GLN A 303 7.23 -14.62 9.78
C GLN A 303 7.13 -13.09 9.63
N TYR A 304 8.05 -12.33 10.24
CA TYR A 304 8.13 -10.90 10.04
C TYR A 304 8.45 -10.54 8.58
N LEU A 305 9.45 -11.19 7.98
CA LEU A 305 9.84 -10.92 6.59
C LEU A 305 8.69 -11.19 5.61
N ILE A 306 7.92 -12.27 5.82
CA ILE A 306 6.73 -12.57 5.02
C ILE A 306 5.68 -11.47 5.16
N LEU A 307 5.36 -11.03 6.38
CA LEU A 307 4.34 -10.00 6.63
C LEU A 307 4.73 -8.62 6.09
N ALA A 308 6.02 -8.36 5.90
CA ALA A 308 6.56 -7.09 5.43
C ALA A 308 6.93 -7.08 3.94
N LEU A 309 6.85 -8.24 3.24
CA LEU A 309 7.30 -8.45 1.86
C LEU A 309 6.63 -7.50 0.87
N ASP A 310 5.32 -7.33 0.93
CA ASP A 310 4.55 -6.32 0.19
C ASP A 310 3.39 -5.81 1.05
N HIS A 311 2.84 -4.65 0.73
CA HIS A 311 1.67 -4.11 1.44
C HIS A 311 0.94 -3.09 0.57
N GLY A 312 0.39 -3.56 -0.52
CA GLY A 312 -0.39 -2.79 -1.46
C GLY A 312 0.38 -1.63 -2.12
N PHE A 313 -0.36 -0.68 -2.64
CA PHE A 313 0.19 0.43 -3.43
C PHE A 313 0.62 1.62 -2.54
N ASN A 314 1.60 1.39 -1.68
CA ASN A 314 2.17 2.41 -0.78
C ASN A 314 3.15 3.35 -1.51
N ALA A 315 3.66 4.39 -0.81
CA ALA A 315 4.51 5.41 -1.39
C ALA A 315 5.77 4.87 -2.08
N SER A 316 6.46 3.89 -1.49
CA SER A 316 7.66 3.30 -2.08
C SER A 316 7.34 2.36 -3.26
N THR A 317 6.23 1.63 -3.20
CA THR A 317 5.72 0.83 -4.32
C THR A 317 5.33 1.72 -5.50
N PHE A 318 4.61 2.82 -5.24
CA PHE A 318 4.32 3.83 -6.26
C PHE A 318 5.59 4.39 -6.90
N THR A 319 6.60 4.73 -6.08
CA THR A 319 7.89 5.24 -6.55
C THR A 319 8.61 4.22 -7.44
N ALA A 320 8.67 2.94 -7.03
CA ALA A 320 9.26 1.87 -7.85
C ALA A 320 8.57 1.76 -9.20
N ARG A 321 7.23 1.69 -9.22
CA ARG A 321 6.46 1.59 -10.46
C ARG A 321 6.56 2.85 -11.33
N ALA A 322 6.62 4.04 -10.73
CA ALA A 322 6.81 5.29 -11.47
C ALA A 322 8.16 5.30 -12.20
N VAL A 323 9.24 4.87 -11.56
CA VAL A 323 10.56 4.77 -12.19
C VAL A 323 10.56 3.68 -13.26
N THR A 324 10.08 2.48 -12.95
CA THR A 324 9.96 1.38 -13.93
C THR A 324 9.14 1.79 -15.14
N SER A 325 8.08 2.58 -14.96
CA SER A 325 7.23 3.05 -16.07
C SER A 325 7.95 3.87 -17.12
N THR A 326 9.11 4.44 -16.78
CA THR A 326 9.97 5.16 -17.74
C THR A 326 10.84 4.24 -18.57
N GLY A 327 10.84 2.93 -18.29
CA GLY A 327 11.72 1.95 -18.91
C GLY A 327 13.10 1.88 -18.29
N ALA A 328 13.34 2.55 -17.15
CA ALA A 328 14.62 2.50 -16.44
C ALA A 328 14.96 1.09 -15.95
N ASP A 329 16.22 0.84 -15.61
CA ASP A 329 16.66 -0.42 -15.04
C ASP A 329 16.09 -0.66 -13.64
N LEU A 330 16.09 -1.92 -13.21
CA LEU A 330 15.52 -2.32 -11.93
C LEU A 330 16.30 -1.74 -10.75
N GLY A 331 17.62 -1.58 -10.86
CA GLY A 331 18.44 -0.97 -9.80
C GLY A 331 18.02 0.48 -9.53
N ALA A 332 17.75 1.26 -10.58
CA ALA A 332 17.23 2.63 -10.45
C ALA A 332 15.86 2.65 -9.73
N ALA A 333 14.95 1.73 -10.09
CA ALA A 333 13.63 1.62 -9.45
C ALA A 333 13.76 1.27 -7.95
N LEU A 334 14.62 0.31 -7.61
CA LEU A 334 14.87 -0.09 -6.22
C LEU A 334 15.52 1.01 -5.40
N CYS A 335 16.52 1.73 -5.94
CA CYS A 335 17.15 2.86 -5.27
C CYS A 335 16.13 3.97 -4.93
N ALA A 336 15.23 4.27 -5.87
CA ALA A 336 14.17 5.25 -5.65
C ALA A 336 13.17 4.78 -4.59
N ALA A 337 12.80 3.49 -4.60
CA ALA A 337 11.91 2.90 -3.60
C ALA A 337 12.54 2.87 -2.19
N ILE A 338 13.82 2.51 -2.07
CA ILE A 338 14.59 2.58 -0.81
C ILE A 338 14.60 4.02 -0.31
N GLY A 339 14.86 5.00 -1.19
CA GLY A 339 14.82 6.42 -0.85
C GLY A 339 13.46 6.85 -0.32
N SER A 340 12.36 6.44 -0.96
CA SER A 340 11.00 6.70 -0.48
C SER A 340 10.73 6.04 0.88
N LEU A 341 11.15 4.78 1.06
CA LEU A 341 10.94 4.04 2.30
C LEU A 341 11.71 4.67 3.47
N SER A 342 12.90 5.24 3.24
CA SER A 342 13.73 5.84 4.29
C SER A 342 13.11 7.09 4.94
N GLY A 343 12.07 7.66 4.34
CA GLY A 343 11.37 8.84 4.86
C GLY A 343 10.67 8.57 6.20
N PRO A 344 10.68 9.55 7.14
CA PRO A 344 10.12 9.40 8.48
C PRO A 344 8.58 9.26 8.51
N LEU A 345 7.91 9.54 7.40
CA LEU A 345 6.46 9.35 7.23
C LEU A 345 6.10 7.98 6.59
N HIS A 346 7.10 7.13 6.36
CA HIS A 346 6.91 5.82 5.74
C HIS A 346 7.61 4.73 6.59
N GLY A 347 8.63 4.05 6.08
CA GLY A 347 9.27 2.91 6.77
C GLY A 347 10.53 3.26 7.55
N GLY A 348 11.00 4.51 7.50
CA GLY A 348 12.25 4.95 8.15
C GLY A 348 12.19 5.05 9.69
N ALA A 349 11.11 4.61 10.32
CA ALA A 349 10.84 4.90 11.72
C ALA A 349 10.47 3.67 12.57
N VAL A 350 10.76 2.45 12.11
CA VAL A 350 10.40 1.20 12.85
C VAL A 350 10.94 1.23 14.29
N HIS A 351 12.18 1.66 14.51
CA HIS A 351 12.79 1.78 15.84
C HIS A 351 12.07 2.75 16.77
N ARG A 352 11.29 3.70 16.24
CA ARG A 352 10.56 4.69 17.06
C ARG A 352 9.44 4.06 17.90
N ALA A 353 8.96 2.87 17.54
CA ALA A 353 8.07 2.10 18.41
C ALA A 353 8.77 1.70 19.71
N LEU A 354 10.07 1.32 19.66
CA LEU A 354 10.86 1.08 20.86
C LEU A 354 11.13 2.36 21.65
N GLU A 355 11.36 3.50 21.00
CA GLU A 355 11.47 4.79 21.70
C GLU A 355 10.19 5.12 22.46
N THR A 356 9.02 4.83 21.90
CA THR A 356 7.73 4.96 22.59
C THR A 356 7.66 4.02 23.79
N LEU A 357 8.01 2.75 23.63
CA LEU A 357 8.02 1.77 24.71
C LEU A 357 8.98 2.18 25.84
N ASP A 358 10.19 2.63 25.51
CA ASP A 358 11.19 3.11 26.48
C ASP A 358 10.73 4.37 27.22
N ALA A 359 10.13 5.33 26.51
CA ALA A 359 9.62 6.55 27.10
C ALA A 359 8.48 6.31 28.08
N ILE A 360 7.61 5.35 27.79
CA ILE A 360 6.55 4.92 28.70
C ILE A 360 7.16 4.15 29.88
N GLY A 361 7.99 3.15 29.61
CA GLY A 361 8.78 2.39 30.59
C GLY A 361 8.01 1.48 31.55
N SER A 362 6.72 1.71 31.78
CA SER A 362 5.84 0.84 32.56
C SER A 362 4.37 1.09 32.23
N PRO A 363 3.48 0.08 32.35
CA PRO A 363 2.05 0.22 32.10
C PRO A 363 1.39 1.33 32.91
N ALA A 364 1.79 1.51 34.15
CA ALA A 364 1.25 2.53 35.06
C ALA A 364 1.45 3.97 34.55
N ARG A 365 2.49 4.22 33.75
CA ARG A 365 2.79 5.53 33.18
C ARG A 365 2.10 5.78 31.83
N ALA A 366 1.54 4.76 31.21
CA ALA A 366 1.04 4.83 29.84
C ALA A 366 -0.04 5.94 29.68
N LYS A 367 -1.01 6.00 30.56
CA LYS A 367 -2.11 6.98 30.48
C LYS A 367 -1.64 8.43 30.58
N GLU A 368 -0.71 8.73 31.49
CA GLU A 368 -0.16 10.07 31.64
C GLU A 368 0.69 10.45 30.42
N TRP A 369 1.55 9.55 29.98
CA TRP A 369 2.40 9.76 28.81
C TRP A 369 1.58 9.97 27.53
N VAL A 370 0.52 9.17 27.31
CA VAL A 370 -0.40 9.32 26.17
C VAL A 370 -1.11 10.66 26.20
N ARG A 371 -1.60 11.10 27.39
CA ARG A 371 -2.24 12.40 27.54
C ARG A 371 -1.28 13.55 27.19
N GLU A 372 -0.06 13.48 27.68
CA GLU A 372 0.97 14.47 27.36
C GLU A 372 1.31 14.49 25.87
N ALA A 373 1.51 13.32 25.26
CA ALA A 373 1.78 13.20 23.82
C ALA A 373 0.66 13.84 22.98
N ILE A 374 -0.61 13.58 23.33
CA ILE A 374 -1.77 14.15 22.65
C ILE A 374 -1.80 15.67 22.81
N SER A 375 -1.56 16.20 24.03
CA SER A 375 -1.59 17.65 24.32
C SER A 375 -0.51 18.42 23.56
N GLN A 376 0.62 17.77 23.28
CA GLN A 376 1.73 18.31 22.50
C GLN A 376 1.62 18.05 20.99
N GLY A 377 0.54 17.44 20.53
CA GLY A 377 0.36 17.07 19.11
C GLY A 377 1.35 16.01 18.61
N ARG A 378 2.00 15.28 19.52
CA ARG A 378 2.95 14.21 19.16
C ARG A 378 2.21 12.97 18.66
N THR A 379 2.75 12.33 17.62
CA THR A 379 2.30 11.01 17.16
C THR A 379 2.79 9.93 18.11
N ILE A 380 1.93 9.01 18.49
CA ILE A 380 2.27 7.83 19.29
C ILE A 380 2.74 6.74 18.32
N MET A 381 4.05 6.56 18.20
CA MET A 381 4.63 5.62 17.25
C MET A 381 4.33 4.19 17.67
N GLY A 382 4.05 3.34 16.69
CA GLY A 382 3.60 1.97 16.91
C GLY A 382 2.08 1.82 17.05
N PHE A 383 1.31 2.93 17.10
CA PHE A 383 -0.15 2.92 17.24
C PHE A 383 -0.84 3.68 16.11
N GLY A 384 -1.96 3.11 15.63
CA GLY A 384 -2.76 3.64 14.52
C GLY A 384 -2.18 3.31 13.14
N HIS A 385 -3.03 3.31 12.14
CA HIS A 385 -2.66 3.00 10.75
C HIS A 385 -3.48 3.86 9.77
N PRO A 386 -2.89 4.35 8.66
CA PRO A 386 -3.61 5.16 7.68
C PRO A 386 -4.69 4.37 6.92
N VAL A 387 -4.55 3.05 6.79
CA VAL A 387 -5.44 2.18 6.01
C VAL A 387 -6.36 1.36 6.90
N TYR A 388 -5.82 0.63 7.91
CA TYR A 388 -6.64 -0.20 8.79
C TYR A 388 -7.56 0.63 9.68
N ARG A 389 -8.82 0.19 9.80
CA ARG A 389 -9.84 0.74 10.71
C ARG A 389 -10.10 -0.18 11.89
N THR A 390 -9.57 -1.39 11.85
CA THR A 390 -9.56 -2.43 12.86
C THR A 390 -8.12 -2.71 13.27
N ALA A 391 -7.90 -3.73 14.11
CA ALA A 391 -6.54 -4.17 14.45
C ALA A 391 -5.74 -4.57 13.19
N ASP A 392 -4.46 -4.18 13.14
CA ASP A 392 -3.55 -4.56 12.06
C ASP A 392 -3.25 -6.07 12.13
N PRO A 393 -3.63 -6.88 11.13
CA PRO A 393 -3.45 -8.34 11.19
C PRO A 393 -1.97 -8.76 11.28
N ARG A 394 -1.06 -7.89 10.83
CA ARG A 394 0.39 -8.12 10.97
C ARG A 394 0.84 -7.96 12.42
N SER A 395 0.33 -6.93 13.10
CA SER A 395 0.60 -6.70 14.51
C SER A 395 0.07 -7.85 15.37
N LEU A 396 -1.16 -8.30 15.12
CA LEU A 396 -1.75 -9.43 15.83
C LEU A 396 -0.91 -10.71 15.66
N MET A 397 -0.46 -11.00 14.45
CA MET A 397 0.37 -12.17 14.22
C MET A 397 1.74 -12.04 14.89
N LEU A 398 2.40 -10.88 14.78
CA LEU A 398 3.71 -10.64 15.39
C LEU A 398 3.64 -10.61 16.92
N ARG A 399 2.51 -10.21 17.51
CA ARG A 399 2.27 -10.39 18.93
C ARG A 399 2.39 -11.86 19.34
N GLY A 400 1.73 -12.76 18.62
CA GLY A 400 1.85 -14.20 18.85
C GLY A 400 3.28 -14.73 18.62
N VAL A 401 4.05 -14.15 17.68
CA VAL A 401 5.48 -14.45 17.50
C VAL A 401 6.27 -14.01 18.73
N ALA A 402 6.05 -12.79 19.22
CA ALA A 402 6.70 -12.24 20.40
C ALA A 402 6.40 -13.09 21.64
N GLU A 403 5.14 -13.45 21.87
CA GLU A 403 4.72 -14.32 22.98
C GLU A 403 5.46 -15.67 22.99
N ARG A 404 5.68 -16.28 21.82
CA ARG A 404 6.45 -17.52 21.69
C ARG A 404 7.95 -17.36 21.96
N LEU A 405 8.53 -16.20 21.64
CA LEU A 405 9.93 -15.88 21.96
C LEU A 405 10.10 -15.65 23.47
N GLY A 406 9.13 -15.00 24.10
CA GLY A 406 9.12 -14.70 25.53
C GLY A 406 10.20 -13.72 25.98
N GLY A 407 10.16 -13.38 27.25
CA GLY A 407 11.15 -12.54 27.90
C GLY A 407 10.61 -11.20 28.40
N PRO A 408 11.32 -10.56 29.35
CA PRO A 408 10.81 -9.39 30.08
C PRO A 408 10.47 -8.20 29.17
N ARG A 409 11.19 -8.05 28.07
CA ARG A 409 10.96 -6.96 27.12
C ARG A 409 9.64 -7.13 26.36
N ILE A 410 9.32 -8.36 26.00
CA ILE A 410 8.07 -8.72 25.32
C ILE A 410 6.89 -8.58 26.29
N GLU A 411 7.03 -9.07 27.53
CA GLU A 411 6.03 -8.93 28.59
C GLU A 411 5.68 -7.46 28.81
N LEU A 412 6.71 -6.61 28.95
CA LEU A 412 6.53 -5.15 29.06
C LEU A 412 5.79 -4.56 27.84
N ALA A 413 6.15 -4.97 26.63
CA ALA A 413 5.52 -4.44 25.42
C ALA A 413 4.03 -4.80 25.34
N ILE A 414 3.66 -6.02 25.74
CA ILE A 414 2.26 -6.48 25.79
C ILE A 414 1.47 -5.70 26.85
N GLU A 415 2.02 -5.53 28.04
CA GLU A 415 1.35 -4.79 29.12
C GLU A 415 1.19 -3.30 28.77
N VAL A 416 2.21 -2.69 28.14
CA VAL A 416 2.17 -1.29 27.70
C VAL A 416 1.18 -1.11 26.54
N GLU A 417 1.11 -2.06 25.59
CA GLU A 417 0.10 -2.05 24.52
C GLU A 417 -1.31 -1.90 25.10
N VAL A 418 -1.69 -2.79 26.02
CA VAL A 418 -3.01 -2.77 26.65
C VAL A 418 -3.28 -1.42 27.34
N ALA A 419 -2.32 -0.94 28.12
CA ALA A 419 -2.47 0.33 28.85
C ALA A 419 -2.55 1.56 27.92
N VAL A 420 -1.86 1.53 26.78
CA VAL A 420 -1.92 2.61 25.77
C VAL A 420 -3.24 2.56 25.01
N GLU A 421 -3.73 1.38 24.62
CA GLU A 421 -5.03 1.24 23.95
C GLU A 421 -6.18 1.70 24.85
N GLU A 422 -6.17 1.33 26.13
CA GLU A 422 -7.14 1.82 27.12
C GLU A 422 -7.09 3.35 27.25
N ALA A 423 -5.90 3.92 27.35
CA ALA A 423 -5.73 5.37 27.43
C ALA A 423 -6.20 6.08 26.16
N LEU A 424 -5.94 5.52 24.97
CA LEU A 424 -6.39 6.06 23.69
C LEU A 424 -7.92 5.99 23.55
N ALA A 425 -8.54 4.89 23.97
CA ALA A 425 -9.98 4.74 23.96
C ALA A 425 -10.67 5.80 24.85
N GLU A 426 -10.09 6.13 26.00
CA GLU A 426 -10.60 7.17 26.88
C GLU A 426 -10.36 8.59 26.33
N LEU A 427 -9.15 8.87 25.83
CA LEU A 427 -8.72 10.23 25.47
C LEU A 427 -9.11 10.63 24.03
N LYS A 428 -9.41 9.66 23.17
CA LYS A 428 -9.87 9.85 21.77
C LYS A 428 -11.10 9.00 21.46
N PRO A 429 -12.23 9.22 22.15
CA PRO A 429 -13.43 8.42 21.93
C PRO A 429 -13.89 8.50 20.47
N GLY A 430 -14.34 7.36 19.91
CA GLY A 430 -14.77 7.22 18.52
C GLY A 430 -13.64 6.92 17.53
N ARG A 431 -12.42 6.68 18.00
CA ARG A 431 -11.30 6.15 17.20
C ARG A 431 -10.77 4.89 17.85
N GLU A 432 -10.88 3.78 17.16
CA GLU A 432 -10.20 2.54 17.52
C GLU A 432 -8.74 2.64 17.02
N LEU A 433 -7.80 2.76 17.93
CA LEU A 433 -6.37 2.91 17.64
C LEU A 433 -5.63 1.73 18.27
N HIS A 434 -5.27 0.77 17.41
CA HIS A 434 -4.53 -0.43 17.77
C HIS A 434 -3.06 -0.31 17.41
N THR A 435 -2.25 -1.24 17.88
CA THR A 435 -0.87 -1.38 17.44
C THR A 435 -0.80 -1.67 15.94
N ASN A 436 0.17 -1.05 15.26
CA ASN A 436 0.52 -1.37 13.88
C ASN A 436 1.71 -2.34 13.85
N ILE A 437 2.11 -2.76 12.64
CA ILE A 437 3.21 -3.72 12.46
C ILE A 437 4.50 -3.30 13.18
N GLU A 438 4.79 -1.99 13.28
CA GLU A 438 6.05 -1.47 13.81
C GLU A 438 6.25 -1.83 15.29
N TRP A 439 5.15 -1.89 16.09
CA TRP A 439 5.22 -2.20 17.51
C TRP A 439 5.88 -3.54 17.77
N TYR A 440 5.29 -4.61 17.26
CA TYR A 440 5.82 -5.95 17.48
C TYR A 440 7.00 -6.32 16.58
N ALA A 441 7.10 -5.74 15.37
CA ALA A 441 8.28 -5.90 14.54
C ALA A 441 9.54 -5.43 15.26
N ALA A 442 9.49 -4.24 15.89
CA ALA A 442 10.61 -3.67 16.60
C ALA A 442 10.97 -4.52 17.83
N VAL A 443 9.99 -4.96 18.62
CA VAL A 443 10.20 -5.81 19.82
C VAL A 443 10.78 -7.18 19.45
N VAL A 444 10.24 -7.82 18.41
CA VAL A 444 10.75 -9.11 17.89
C VAL A 444 12.20 -8.95 17.40
N MET A 445 12.50 -7.94 16.60
CA MET A 445 13.86 -7.71 16.11
C MET A 445 14.84 -7.41 17.25
N GLU A 446 14.48 -6.56 18.22
CA GLU A 446 15.32 -6.29 19.39
C GLU A 446 15.61 -7.59 20.18
N THR A 447 14.60 -8.44 20.38
CA THR A 447 14.74 -9.74 21.05
C THR A 447 15.65 -10.70 20.28
N LEU A 448 15.67 -10.61 18.95
CA LEU A 448 16.57 -11.37 18.09
C LEU A 448 17.97 -10.77 17.97
N GLY A 449 18.27 -9.67 18.67
CA GLY A 449 19.57 -9.04 18.73
C GLY A 449 19.84 -8.01 17.63
N PHE A 450 18.82 -7.51 16.95
CA PHE A 450 19.00 -6.41 15.99
C PHE A 450 19.24 -5.09 16.71
N GLU A 451 20.25 -4.37 16.28
CA GLU A 451 20.42 -2.96 16.64
C GLU A 451 19.34 -2.11 15.99
N ARG A 452 19.00 -0.98 16.61
CA ARG A 452 17.88 -0.13 16.16
C ARG A 452 18.04 0.43 14.76
N ASP A 453 19.27 0.74 14.37
CA ASP A 453 19.59 1.26 13.04
C ASP A 453 19.49 0.20 11.92
N LEU A 454 19.37 -1.09 12.28
CA LEU A 454 19.14 -2.18 11.35
C LEU A 454 17.65 -2.43 11.05
N MET A 455 16.74 -1.92 11.85
CA MET A 455 15.30 -2.26 11.73
C MET A 455 14.70 -1.77 10.40
N ALA A 456 14.99 -0.53 10.03
CA ALA A 456 14.54 0.03 8.75
C ALA A 456 15.23 -0.62 7.54
N PRO A 457 16.57 -0.86 7.51
CA PRO A 457 17.21 -1.64 6.46
C PRO A 457 16.68 -3.07 6.33
N THR A 458 16.34 -3.73 7.45
CA THR A 458 15.70 -5.06 7.43
C THR A 458 14.33 -5.01 6.77
N PHE A 459 13.55 -3.97 7.09
CA PHE A 459 12.28 -3.75 6.40
C PHE A 459 12.47 -3.50 4.90
N ALA A 460 13.47 -2.70 4.51
CA ALA A 460 13.80 -2.48 3.11
C ALA A 460 14.23 -3.77 2.41
N ALA A 461 15.08 -4.57 3.04
CA ALA A 461 15.59 -5.81 2.45
C ALA A 461 14.48 -6.81 2.09
N THR A 462 13.48 -6.99 2.94
CA THR A 462 12.33 -7.83 2.58
C THR A 462 11.40 -7.17 1.56
N ARG A 463 11.21 -5.85 1.64
CA ARG A 463 10.33 -5.11 0.74
C ARG A 463 10.88 -5.04 -0.70
N ILE A 464 12.18 -5.18 -0.89
CA ILE A 464 12.81 -5.27 -2.22
C ILE A 464 12.21 -6.41 -3.03
N VAL A 465 11.87 -7.55 -2.44
CA VAL A 465 11.16 -8.65 -3.12
C VAL A 465 9.82 -8.16 -3.67
N GLY A 466 9.01 -7.50 -2.85
CA GLY A 466 7.74 -6.93 -3.28
C GLY A 466 7.91 -5.86 -4.38
N TRP A 467 8.89 -4.97 -4.25
CA TRP A 467 9.15 -3.95 -5.28
C TRP A 467 9.64 -4.57 -6.59
N CYS A 468 10.43 -5.64 -6.55
CA CYS A 468 10.82 -6.38 -7.75
C CYS A 468 9.59 -6.97 -8.46
N ALA A 469 8.69 -7.63 -7.72
CA ALA A 469 7.46 -8.16 -8.28
C ALA A 469 6.56 -7.05 -8.88
N GLN A 470 6.42 -5.93 -8.19
CA GLN A 470 5.69 -4.74 -8.65
C GLN A 470 6.33 -4.13 -9.91
N ALA A 471 7.65 -4.09 -10.00
CA ALA A 471 8.38 -3.61 -11.17
C ALA A 471 8.23 -4.57 -12.36
N MET A 472 8.31 -5.88 -12.14
CA MET A 472 8.07 -6.88 -13.18
C MET A 472 6.65 -6.78 -13.74
N GLU A 473 5.65 -6.62 -12.87
CA GLU A 473 4.25 -6.42 -13.28
C GLU A 473 4.09 -5.12 -14.09
N GLN A 474 4.72 -4.00 -13.66
CA GLN A 474 4.70 -2.74 -14.38
C GLN A 474 5.35 -2.85 -15.76
N ALA A 475 6.48 -3.56 -15.87
CA ALA A 475 7.19 -3.73 -17.13
C ALA A 475 6.43 -4.61 -18.12
N ALA A 476 5.62 -5.58 -17.65
CA ALA A 476 4.86 -6.51 -18.48
C ALA A 476 3.74 -5.83 -19.30
N ASP A 477 3.08 -4.82 -18.74
CA ASP A 477 2.10 -3.95 -19.45
C ASP A 477 2.41 -2.49 -19.15
N ASN A 478 3.53 -2.01 -19.74
CA ASN A 478 4.11 -0.73 -19.36
C ASN A 478 3.42 0.46 -20.02
N ARG A 479 2.96 1.39 -19.17
CA ARG A 479 2.56 2.75 -19.56
C ARG A 479 3.23 3.74 -18.62
N ILE A 480 3.83 4.80 -19.19
CA ILE A 480 4.48 5.84 -18.40
C ILE A 480 3.49 6.52 -17.44
N ILE A 481 3.82 6.51 -16.14
CA ILE A 481 3.06 7.21 -15.10
C ILE A 481 3.53 8.67 -15.09
N ARG A 482 2.72 9.55 -15.69
CA ARG A 482 3.05 10.97 -15.89
C ARG A 482 1.87 11.86 -15.52
N PRO A 483 1.66 12.18 -14.22
CA PRO A 483 0.65 13.16 -13.83
C PRO A 483 1.03 14.58 -14.30
N SER A 484 0.02 15.45 -14.40
CA SER A 484 0.19 16.87 -14.71
C SER A 484 0.26 17.72 -13.44
N ALA A 485 0.92 18.87 -13.53
CA ALA A 485 0.91 19.88 -12.48
C ALA A 485 0.19 21.15 -12.96
N ARG A 486 -0.52 21.81 -12.04
CA ARG A 486 -1.09 23.13 -12.29
C ARG A 486 -0.10 24.20 -11.83
N TYR A 487 0.29 25.09 -12.74
CA TYR A 487 1.12 26.22 -12.41
C TYR A 487 0.33 27.23 -11.58
N VAL A 488 0.91 27.69 -10.47
CA VAL A 488 0.31 28.66 -9.53
C VAL A 488 1.19 29.90 -9.30
N GLY A 489 2.24 30.05 -10.08
CA GLY A 489 3.10 31.24 -10.03
C GLY A 489 2.53 32.42 -10.82
N PRO A 490 3.29 33.52 -10.96
CA PRO A 490 2.90 34.70 -11.75
C PRO A 490 2.60 34.30 -13.19
N PRO A 491 1.55 34.88 -13.84
CA PRO A 491 1.16 34.49 -15.19
C PRO A 491 2.26 34.79 -16.21
N PRO A 492 2.65 33.82 -17.06
CA PRO A 492 3.56 34.04 -18.18
C PRO A 492 2.80 34.56 -19.42
N PRO A 493 3.50 35.16 -20.42
CA PRO A 493 4.92 35.49 -20.40
C PRO A 493 5.19 36.89 -19.80
N VAL A 494 6.26 36.99 -19.04
CA VAL A 494 6.81 38.31 -18.62
C VAL A 494 8.08 38.56 -19.41
N PRO A 495 8.30 39.79 -19.97
CA PRO A 495 9.55 40.09 -20.66
C PRO A 495 10.76 39.86 -19.77
N VAL A 496 11.76 39.18 -20.32
CA VAL A 496 13.03 38.98 -19.60
C VAL A 496 13.75 40.33 -19.47
N PRO A 497 14.09 40.77 -18.25
CA PRO A 497 14.87 42.00 -18.06
C PRO A 497 16.20 41.90 -18.80
N SER A 498 16.61 42.97 -19.49
CA SER A 498 17.96 43.03 -20.07
C SER A 498 18.99 42.95 -18.95
N ALA A 499 20.01 42.11 -19.10
CA ALA A 499 21.17 42.10 -18.22
C ALA A 499 21.83 43.51 -18.33
N GLY A 500 21.90 44.21 -17.18
CA GLY A 500 22.57 45.50 -17.07
C GLY A 500 24.08 45.38 -17.25
#